data_585bb41e1423a82e547d5d3803fe3d6e
#
_entry.id   585bb41e1423a82e547d5d3803fe3d6e
#
_cell.length_a   1.000
_cell.length_b   1.000
_cell.length_c   1.000
_cell.angle_alpha   90.00
_cell.angle_beta   90.00
_cell.angle_gamma   90.00
#
_symmetry.space_group_name_H-M   'P 1'
#
loop_
_entity.id
_entity.type
_entity.pdbx_description
1 polymer ?
#
loop_
_entity_poly.entity_id
_entity_poly.type
_entity_poly.pdbx_seq_one_letter_code
_entity_poly.pdbx_strand_id
1 'polypeptide(L)'
;ASDVYKRQLDGFTDYTRQELAVVRALLEAGADVTVCLTLDALSGGSEIFGAARRTARVLLDMADDCGVQATVEACPARVADTPLRVLEQQLFSYTSAHFDDPAQTITVHTADDLAAECAWAAARALQLVQSGCRWRDIAIAVRGFSDYAPALERMCAYYGVPLYFARRTDLLQKPLV
;
A
#
# COMPACT_ATOMS: atom_id res chain seq x y z
N ALA A 1 0.40 -31.31 -24.07
CA ALA A 1 -0.04 -30.14 -23.29
C ALA A 1 1.20 -29.48 -22.76
N SER A 2 1.54 -28.31 -23.31
CA SER A 2 2.62 -27.48 -22.81
C SER A 2 2.20 -27.00 -21.42
N ASP A 3 2.96 -27.36 -20.40
CA ASP A 3 2.82 -26.75 -19.07
C ASP A 3 3.25 -25.27 -19.17
N VAL A 4 2.28 -24.39 -19.41
CA VAL A 4 2.52 -22.96 -19.42
C VAL A 4 2.80 -22.54 -17.96
N TYR A 5 4.06 -22.23 -17.69
CA TYR A 5 4.45 -21.76 -16.36
C TYR A 5 3.82 -20.39 -16.09
N LYS A 6 2.85 -20.34 -15.18
CA LYS A 6 2.26 -19.09 -14.71
C LYS A 6 3.19 -18.43 -13.71
N ARG A 7 3.44 -17.15 -13.89
CA ARG A 7 4.24 -16.31 -12.98
C ARG A 7 3.47 -15.04 -12.65
N GLN A 8 3.36 -14.75 -11.38
CA GLN A 8 2.72 -13.52 -10.87
C GLN A 8 3.77 -12.65 -10.19
N LEU A 9 3.80 -11.38 -10.55
CA LEU A 9 4.68 -10.36 -10.00
C LEU A 9 3.80 -9.30 -9.36
N ASP A 10 3.82 -9.23 -8.04
CA ASP A 10 2.97 -8.32 -7.26
C ASP A 10 3.79 -7.56 -6.23
N GLY A 11 3.34 -6.35 -5.86
CA GLY A 11 3.98 -5.52 -4.85
C GLY A 11 5.17 -4.70 -5.34
N PHE A 12 5.43 -4.64 -6.66
CA PHE A 12 6.47 -3.80 -7.25
C PHE A 12 5.87 -2.49 -7.77
N THR A 13 6.58 -1.38 -7.54
CA THR A 13 6.26 -0.08 -8.13
C THR A 13 7.16 0.23 -9.33
N ASP A 14 8.37 -0.28 -9.29
CA ASP A 14 9.39 -0.20 -10.34
C ASP A 14 10.23 -1.48 -10.36
N TYR A 15 11.05 -1.62 -11.38
CA TYR A 15 11.91 -2.77 -11.60
C TYR A 15 13.34 -2.32 -11.89
N THR A 16 14.30 -3.00 -11.28
CA THR A 16 15.71 -2.88 -11.64
C THR A 16 15.97 -3.48 -13.02
N ARG A 17 17.12 -3.14 -13.62
CA ARG A 17 17.51 -3.73 -14.91
C ARG A 17 17.60 -5.25 -14.87
N GLN A 18 18.06 -5.81 -13.75
CA GLN A 18 18.17 -7.26 -13.56
C GLN A 18 16.76 -7.91 -13.49
N GLU A 19 15.83 -7.31 -12.77
CA GLU A 19 14.45 -7.80 -12.68
C GLU A 19 13.75 -7.74 -14.05
N LEU A 20 13.93 -6.65 -14.79
CA LEU A 20 13.43 -6.55 -16.17
C LEU A 20 14.03 -7.60 -17.10
N ALA A 21 15.34 -7.94 -16.93
CA ALA A 21 15.96 -9.00 -17.70
C ALA A 21 15.35 -10.39 -17.38
N VAL A 22 14.98 -10.62 -16.11
CA VAL A 22 14.28 -11.85 -15.72
C VAL A 22 12.88 -11.88 -16.34
N VAL A 23 12.13 -10.77 -16.31
CA VAL A 23 10.81 -10.70 -16.94
C VAL A 23 10.92 -10.98 -18.45
N ARG A 24 11.88 -10.37 -19.15
CA ARG A 24 12.14 -10.63 -20.57
C ARG A 24 12.42 -12.09 -20.84
N ALA A 25 13.30 -12.71 -20.05
CA ALA A 25 13.61 -14.14 -20.22
C ALA A 25 12.39 -15.05 -19.99
N LEU A 26 11.48 -14.68 -19.09
CA LEU A 26 10.23 -15.41 -18.88
C LEU A 26 9.31 -15.29 -20.09
N LEU A 27 9.16 -14.09 -20.68
CA LEU A 27 8.37 -13.86 -21.88
C LEU A 27 8.94 -14.64 -23.09
N GLU A 28 10.25 -14.58 -23.29
CA GLU A 28 10.96 -15.32 -24.36
C GLU A 28 10.83 -16.85 -24.17
N ALA A 29 10.76 -17.33 -22.93
CA ALA A 29 10.52 -18.73 -22.63
C ALA A 29 9.04 -19.17 -22.79
N GLY A 30 8.14 -18.25 -23.18
CA GLY A 30 6.71 -18.53 -23.37
C GLY A 30 5.93 -18.70 -22.08
N ALA A 31 6.40 -18.13 -20.96
CA ALA A 31 5.66 -18.15 -19.71
C ALA A 31 4.45 -17.20 -19.77
N ASP A 32 3.37 -17.57 -19.10
CA ASP A 32 2.22 -16.70 -18.83
C ASP A 32 2.57 -15.80 -17.64
N VAL A 33 2.82 -14.51 -17.89
CA VAL A 33 3.29 -13.55 -16.89
C VAL A 33 2.19 -12.55 -16.57
N THR A 34 1.77 -12.49 -15.33
CA THR A 34 0.85 -11.49 -14.81
C THR A 34 1.61 -10.51 -13.91
N VAL A 35 1.50 -9.21 -14.18
CA VAL A 35 2.09 -8.17 -13.35
C VAL A 35 1.00 -7.30 -12.75
N CYS A 36 1.00 -7.16 -11.43
CA CYS A 36 0.08 -6.29 -10.71
C CYS A 36 0.79 -4.97 -10.38
N LEU A 37 0.19 -3.86 -10.80
CA LEU A 37 0.70 -2.51 -10.51
C LEU A 37 -0.42 -1.67 -9.89
N THR A 38 -0.06 -0.84 -8.92
CA THR A 38 -0.99 0.13 -8.33
C THR A 38 -0.88 1.44 -9.09
N LEU A 39 -1.90 1.77 -9.88
CA LEU A 39 -1.99 3.03 -10.62
C LEU A 39 -3.47 3.39 -10.86
N ASP A 40 -3.70 4.66 -11.15
CA ASP A 40 -5.03 5.20 -11.45
C ASP A 40 -5.43 5.03 -12.92
N ALA A 41 -4.49 5.23 -13.83
CA ALA A 41 -4.68 5.07 -15.27
C ALA A 41 -3.34 4.86 -15.98
N LEU A 42 -3.35 4.20 -17.16
CA LEU A 42 -2.16 4.00 -17.99
C LEU A 42 -1.66 5.30 -18.64
N SER A 43 -2.57 6.23 -18.92
CA SER A 43 -2.28 7.54 -19.49
C SER A 43 -3.02 8.63 -18.76
N GLY A 44 -2.38 9.78 -18.54
CA GLY A 44 -2.95 10.83 -17.70
C GLY A 44 -2.91 10.49 -16.21
N GLY A 45 -3.85 11.01 -15.44
CA GLY A 45 -3.96 10.72 -14.02
C GLY A 45 -2.99 11.47 -13.11
N SER A 46 -2.94 11.11 -11.84
CA SER A 46 -2.15 11.79 -10.81
C SER A 46 -0.65 11.51 -10.95
N GLU A 47 0.19 12.52 -10.73
CA GLU A 47 1.66 12.39 -10.77
C GLU A 47 2.19 11.39 -9.73
N ILE A 48 1.45 11.13 -8.66
CA ILE A 48 1.83 10.18 -7.61
C ILE A 48 2.05 8.76 -8.18
N PHE A 49 1.33 8.39 -9.24
CA PHE A 49 1.48 7.11 -9.93
C PHE A 49 2.43 7.17 -11.13
N GLY A 50 3.17 8.25 -11.30
CA GLY A 50 4.08 8.45 -12.44
C GLY A 50 5.14 7.35 -12.59
N ALA A 51 5.68 6.84 -11.49
CA ALA A 51 6.64 5.73 -11.50
C ALA A 51 5.98 4.44 -12.00
N ALA A 52 4.85 4.05 -11.43
CA ALA A 52 4.12 2.84 -11.83
C ALA A 52 3.65 2.90 -13.30
N ARG A 53 3.24 4.09 -13.79
CA ARG A 53 2.92 4.28 -15.21
C ARG A 53 4.11 4.09 -16.15
N ARG A 54 5.30 4.58 -15.75
CA ARG A 54 6.53 4.34 -16.54
C ARG A 54 6.85 2.85 -16.58
N THR A 55 6.75 2.18 -15.44
CA THR A 55 6.94 0.73 -15.34
C THR A 55 5.96 -0.03 -16.23
N ALA A 56 4.67 0.32 -16.20
CA ALA A 56 3.67 -0.29 -17.06
C ALA A 56 4.02 -0.16 -18.56
N ARG A 57 4.47 1.02 -19.01
CA ARG A 57 4.90 1.24 -20.40
C ARG A 57 6.09 0.37 -20.75
N VAL A 58 7.13 0.36 -19.92
CA VAL A 58 8.33 -0.47 -20.15
C VAL A 58 7.97 -1.95 -20.29
N LEU A 59 7.04 -2.44 -19.49
CA LEU A 59 6.59 -3.84 -19.55
C LEU A 59 5.75 -4.13 -20.80
N LEU A 60 4.90 -3.20 -21.21
CA LEU A 60 4.11 -3.32 -22.45
C LEU A 60 5.01 -3.28 -23.68
N ASP A 61 5.94 -2.33 -23.74
CA ASP A 61 6.93 -2.23 -24.83
C ASP A 61 7.79 -3.51 -24.90
N MET A 62 8.19 -4.05 -23.73
CA MET A 62 8.94 -5.32 -23.67
C MET A 62 8.13 -6.51 -24.18
N ALA A 63 6.83 -6.58 -23.87
CA ALA A 63 5.97 -7.64 -24.37
C ALA A 63 5.84 -7.56 -25.92
N ASP A 64 5.69 -6.36 -26.45
CA ASP A 64 5.65 -6.11 -27.90
C ASP A 64 6.97 -6.52 -28.58
N ASP A 65 8.11 -6.10 -28.01
CA ASP A 65 9.45 -6.51 -28.46
C ASP A 65 9.63 -8.05 -28.51
N CYS A 66 9.03 -8.76 -27.54
CA CYS A 66 9.08 -10.21 -27.49
C CYS A 66 8.00 -10.89 -28.36
N GLY A 67 7.15 -10.13 -29.06
CA GLY A 67 6.04 -10.65 -29.85
C GLY A 67 4.92 -11.26 -29.02
N VAL A 68 4.81 -10.88 -27.74
CA VAL A 68 3.80 -11.38 -26.81
C VAL A 68 2.64 -10.39 -26.72
N GLN A 69 1.42 -10.87 -26.92
CA GLN A 69 0.24 -10.02 -26.78
C GLN A 69 -0.04 -9.78 -25.28
N ALA A 70 0.05 -8.52 -24.86
CA ALA A 70 -0.31 -8.10 -23.51
C ALA A 70 -1.77 -7.64 -23.44
N THR A 71 -2.44 -7.99 -22.35
CA THR A 71 -3.77 -7.47 -22.01
C THR A 71 -3.68 -6.67 -20.71
N VAL A 72 -4.46 -5.59 -20.62
CA VAL A 72 -4.52 -4.77 -19.40
C VAL A 72 -5.91 -4.86 -18.82
N GLU A 73 -5.98 -5.29 -17.57
CA GLU A 73 -7.23 -5.42 -16.84
C GLU A 73 -7.20 -4.51 -15.61
N ALA A 74 -8.28 -3.76 -15.41
CA ALA A 74 -8.48 -3.00 -14.18
C ALA A 74 -9.08 -3.91 -13.12
N CYS A 75 -8.40 -4.06 -11.99
CA CYS A 75 -8.97 -4.76 -10.86
C CYS A 75 -10.19 -4.00 -10.31
N PRO A 76 -11.31 -4.67 -10.05
CA PRO A 76 -12.47 -4.03 -9.47
C PRO A 76 -12.12 -3.48 -8.09
N ALA A 77 -12.64 -2.29 -7.77
CA ALA A 77 -12.47 -1.69 -6.46
C ALA A 77 -13.01 -2.65 -5.37
N ARG A 78 -12.21 -2.92 -4.36
CA ARG A 78 -12.60 -3.79 -3.23
C ARG A 78 -13.68 -3.18 -2.35
N VAL A 79 -13.84 -1.87 -2.42
CA VAL A 79 -14.71 -1.10 -1.54
C VAL A 79 -15.92 -0.65 -2.34
N ALA A 80 -17.12 -0.98 -1.87
CA ALA A 80 -18.38 -0.48 -2.43
C ALA A 80 -18.44 1.06 -2.31
N ASP A 81 -19.50 1.69 -2.83
CA ASP A 81 -19.72 3.14 -2.73
C ASP A 81 -19.78 3.58 -1.26
N THR A 82 -18.64 3.98 -0.73
CA THR A 82 -18.41 4.34 0.66
C THR A 82 -17.60 5.63 0.71
N PRO A 83 -17.59 6.36 1.84
CA PRO A 83 -16.74 7.53 2.02
C PRO A 83 -15.25 7.26 1.71
N LEU A 84 -14.77 6.04 2.03
CA LEU A 84 -13.39 5.64 1.74
C LEU A 84 -13.09 5.58 0.24
N ARG A 85 -14.06 5.17 -0.59
CA ARG A 85 -13.88 5.16 -2.05
C ARG A 85 -13.80 6.58 -2.60
N VAL A 86 -14.65 7.49 -2.09
CA VAL A 86 -14.57 8.90 -2.49
C VAL A 86 -13.22 9.48 -2.08
N LEU A 87 -12.75 9.18 -0.86
CA LEU A 87 -11.42 9.60 -0.40
C LEU A 87 -10.31 9.05 -1.31
N GLU A 88 -10.34 7.76 -1.65
CA GLU A 88 -9.38 7.13 -2.56
C GLU A 88 -9.31 7.84 -3.92
N GLN A 89 -10.47 8.14 -4.50
CA GLN A 89 -10.55 8.76 -5.83
C GLN A 89 -10.20 10.25 -5.82
N GLN A 90 -10.44 10.95 -4.71
CA GLN A 90 -10.35 12.41 -4.64
C GLN A 90 -9.13 12.93 -3.88
N LEU A 91 -8.48 12.12 -3.06
CA LEU A 91 -7.40 12.56 -2.16
C LEU A 91 -6.26 13.29 -2.89
N PHE A 92 -5.95 12.88 -4.11
CA PHE A 92 -4.89 13.46 -4.94
C PHE A 92 -5.43 14.16 -6.19
N SER A 93 -6.75 14.39 -6.25
CA SER A 93 -7.36 15.22 -7.28
C SER A 93 -7.52 16.64 -6.76
N TYR A 94 -7.38 17.63 -7.64
CA TYR A 94 -7.63 19.03 -7.30
C TYR A 94 -9.12 19.40 -7.40
N THR A 95 -9.98 18.40 -7.47
CA THR A 95 -11.43 18.58 -7.50
C THR A 95 -11.99 18.48 -6.09
N SER A 96 -12.92 19.36 -5.73
CA SER A 96 -13.65 19.28 -4.46
C SER A 96 -14.90 18.42 -4.66
N ALA A 97 -14.84 17.15 -4.29
CA ALA A 97 -16.05 16.34 -4.14
C ALA A 97 -16.51 16.41 -2.68
N HIS A 98 -17.79 16.66 -2.47
CA HIS A 98 -18.40 16.56 -1.16
C HIS A 98 -19.12 15.21 -1.04
N PHE A 99 -18.92 14.54 0.07
CA PHE A 99 -19.59 13.30 0.39
C PHE A 99 -20.04 13.33 1.85
N ASP A 100 -21.31 13.06 2.08
CA ASP A 100 -21.85 12.95 3.43
C ASP A 100 -21.43 11.60 4.05
N ASP A 101 -20.78 11.66 5.21
CA ASP A 101 -20.38 10.48 6.00
C ASP A 101 -21.14 10.43 7.34
N PRO A 102 -22.43 10.08 7.34
CA PRO A 102 -23.23 10.04 8.55
C PRO A 102 -22.77 8.96 9.54
N ALA A 103 -22.05 7.95 9.07
CA ALA A 103 -21.47 6.89 9.89
C ALA A 103 -20.14 7.29 10.53
N GLN A 104 -19.61 8.47 10.22
CA GLN A 104 -18.29 8.94 10.68
C GLN A 104 -17.18 7.89 10.44
N THR A 105 -17.20 7.31 9.25
CA THR A 105 -16.22 6.31 8.79
C THR A 105 -14.83 6.92 8.72
N ILE A 106 -14.75 8.21 8.37
CA ILE A 106 -13.53 9.00 8.29
C ILE A 106 -13.57 10.06 9.37
N THR A 107 -12.58 10.07 10.24
CA THR A 107 -12.45 11.10 11.29
C THR A 107 -11.09 11.77 11.19
N VAL A 108 -11.05 13.08 11.42
CA VAL A 108 -9.83 13.86 11.51
C VAL A 108 -9.66 14.31 12.95
N HIS A 109 -8.50 14.06 13.52
CA HIS A 109 -8.16 14.46 14.87
C HIS A 109 -6.91 15.36 14.85
N THR A 110 -6.93 16.42 15.62
CA THR A 110 -5.79 17.29 15.84
C THR A 110 -5.33 17.15 17.29
N ALA A 111 -4.06 16.88 17.48
CA ALA A 111 -3.44 16.78 18.80
C ALA A 111 -2.46 17.95 19.05
N ASP A 112 -2.21 18.28 20.29
CA ASP A 112 -1.33 19.39 20.67
C ASP A 112 0.15 19.05 20.44
N ASP A 113 0.50 17.76 20.57
CA ASP A 113 1.85 17.25 20.35
C ASP A 113 1.85 15.78 19.90
N LEU A 114 3.03 15.29 19.56
CA LEU A 114 3.24 13.92 19.11
C LEU A 114 2.84 12.86 20.15
N ALA A 115 3.04 13.17 21.45
CA ALA A 115 2.68 12.23 22.51
C ALA A 115 1.15 12.11 22.65
N ALA A 116 0.44 13.24 22.57
CA ALA A 116 -1.01 13.29 22.57
C ALA A 116 -1.60 12.59 21.34
N GLU A 117 -1.00 12.77 20.15
CA GLU A 117 -1.39 12.06 18.93
C GLU A 117 -1.25 10.55 19.08
N CYS A 118 -0.10 10.07 19.61
CA CYS A 118 0.12 8.65 19.87
C CYS A 118 -0.84 8.09 20.94
N ALA A 119 -1.12 8.87 21.99
CA ALA A 119 -2.07 8.49 23.03
C ALA A 119 -3.48 8.33 22.45
N TRP A 120 -3.91 9.29 21.63
CA TRP A 120 -5.20 9.21 20.94
C TRP A 120 -5.27 7.98 20.02
N ALA A 121 -4.23 7.71 19.23
CA ALA A 121 -4.18 6.57 18.33
C ALA A 121 -4.28 5.23 19.10
N ALA A 122 -3.56 5.09 20.22
CA ALA A 122 -3.62 3.90 21.07
C ALA A 122 -4.99 3.74 21.72
N ALA A 123 -5.58 4.80 22.27
CA ALA A 123 -6.92 4.79 22.85
C ALA A 123 -7.99 4.43 21.81
N ARG A 124 -7.85 4.98 20.57
CA ARG A 124 -8.76 4.66 19.48
C ARG A 124 -8.67 3.21 19.04
N ALA A 125 -7.46 2.67 18.94
CA ALA A 125 -7.26 1.24 18.66
C ALA A 125 -7.94 0.35 19.71
N LEU A 126 -7.79 0.68 20.99
CA LEU A 126 -8.47 -0.04 22.08
C LEU A 126 -10.00 0.05 21.95
N GLN A 127 -10.56 1.22 21.67
CA GLN A 127 -12.01 1.39 21.45
C GLN A 127 -12.52 0.53 20.29
N LEU A 128 -11.79 0.49 19.16
CA LEU A 128 -12.14 -0.33 18.02
C LEU A 128 -12.18 -1.82 18.36
N VAL A 129 -11.22 -2.31 19.15
CA VAL A 129 -11.23 -3.70 19.60
C VAL A 129 -12.36 -3.99 20.59
N GLN A 130 -12.67 -3.05 21.48
CA GLN A 130 -13.84 -3.16 22.36
C GLN A 130 -15.17 -3.18 21.60
N SER A 131 -15.21 -2.56 20.42
CA SER A 131 -16.37 -2.61 19.51
C SER A 131 -16.40 -3.83 18.58
N GLY A 132 -15.41 -4.75 18.68
CA GLY A 132 -15.40 -6.02 17.96
C GLY A 132 -14.36 -6.15 16.86
N CYS A 133 -13.52 -5.13 16.59
CA CYS A 133 -12.40 -5.27 15.68
C CYS A 133 -11.32 -6.17 16.29
N ARG A 134 -10.56 -6.84 15.41
CA ARG A 134 -9.39 -7.62 15.87
C ARG A 134 -8.14 -6.76 15.79
N TRP A 135 -7.20 -6.92 16.70
CA TRP A 135 -5.91 -6.22 16.68
C TRP A 135 -5.23 -6.28 15.31
N ARG A 136 -5.26 -7.43 14.66
CA ARG A 136 -4.63 -7.63 13.35
C ARG A 136 -5.30 -6.87 12.19
N ASP A 137 -6.49 -6.34 12.41
CA ASP A 137 -7.24 -5.58 11.41
C ASP A 137 -7.01 -4.07 11.56
N ILE A 138 -6.19 -3.65 12.53
CA ILE A 138 -5.87 -2.25 12.81
C ILE A 138 -4.43 -1.98 12.40
N ALA A 139 -4.21 -0.93 11.62
CA ALA A 139 -2.90 -0.45 11.24
C ALA A 139 -2.74 1.03 11.58
N ILE A 140 -1.56 1.41 12.07
CA ILE A 140 -1.16 2.80 12.30
C ILE A 140 -0.04 3.09 11.31
N ALA A 141 -0.27 4.02 10.37
CA ALA A 141 0.71 4.46 9.40
C ALA A 141 1.29 5.82 9.80
N VAL A 142 2.61 5.92 9.82
CA VAL A 142 3.32 7.16 10.16
C VAL A 142 4.37 7.48 9.10
N ARG A 143 4.61 8.77 8.85
CA ARG A 143 5.60 9.19 7.86
C ARG A 143 7.04 9.18 8.43
N GLY A 144 7.23 9.65 9.66
CA GLY A 144 8.52 9.69 10.35
C GLY A 144 8.60 8.59 11.40
N PHE A 145 8.93 7.37 11.00
CA PHE A 145 8.88 6.20 11.89
C PHE A 145 9.80 6.34 13.12
N SER A 146 11.01 6.88 12.95
CA SER A 146 11.97 7.08 14.04
C SER A 146 11.45 7.99 15.15
N ASP A 147 10.66 8.98 14.79
CA ASP A 147 10.14 9.96 15.74
C ASP A 147 8.93 9.42 16.50
N TYR A 148 8.07 8.69 15.78
CA TYR A 148 6.83 8.14 16.33
C TYR A 148 7.02 6.86 17.13
N ALA A 149 7.98 6.00 16.77
CA ALA A 149 8.11 4.67 17.36
C ALA A 149 8.25 4.69 18.89
N PRO A 150 9.12 5.53 19.51
CA PRO A 150 9.26 5.55 20.97
C PRO A 150 8.00 6.05 21.69
N ALA A 151 7.27 6.99 21.08
CA ALA A 151 6.04 7.52 21.65
C ALA A 151 4.90 6.50 21.52
N LEU A 152 4.77 5.83 20.37
CA LEU A 152 3.79 4.75 20.15
C LEU A 152 4.05 3.57 21.09
N GLU A 153 5.30 3.15 21.27
CA GLU A 153 5.65 2.08 22.22
C GLU A 153 5.16 2.40 23.63
N ARG A 154 5.46 3.62 24.12
CA ARG A 154 5.02 4.05 25.46
C ARG A 154 3.51 4.10 25.60
N MET A 155 2.83 4.73 24.63
CA MET A 155 1.38 4.92 24.70
C MET A 155 0.63 3.59 24.52
N CYS A 156 1.06 2.74 23.61
CA CYS A 156 0.48 1.41 23.44
C CYS A 156 0.70 0.54 24.67
N ALA A 157 1.89 0.59 25.30
CA ALA A 157 2.14 -0.10 26.57
C ALA A 157 1.24 0.43 27.70
N TYR A 158 1.07 1.74 27.80
CA TYR A 158 0.20 2.37 28.80
C TYR A 158 -1.26 1.94 28.66
N TYR A 159 -1.78 1.86 27.44
CA TYR A 159 -3.15 1.44 27.15
C TYR A 159 -3.32 -0.09 27.02
N GLY A 160 -2.26 -0.89 27.18
CA GLY A 160 -2.32 -2.34 27.01
C GLY A 160 -2.58 -2.78 25.57
N VAL A 161 -2.22 -1.97 24.59
CA VAL A 161 -2.37 -2.24 23.15
C VAL A 161 -1.16 -3.02 22.64
N PRO A 162 -1.33 -4.26 22.12
CA PRO A 162 -0.24 -5.00 21.54
C PRO A 162 0.23 -4.31 20.24
N LEU A 163 1.52 -3.98 20.17
CA LEU A 163 2.11 -3.26 19.06
C LEU A 163 3.13 -4.13 18.34
N TYR A 164 3.04 -4.17 17.01
CA TYR A 164 4.04 -4.77 16.13
C TYR A 164 4.55 -3.74 15.14
N PHE A 165 5.86 -3.59 15.05
CA PHE A 165 6.49 -2.73 14.06
C PHE A 165 6.95 -3.52 12.84
N ALA A 166 6.42 -3.20 11.67
CA ALA A 166 6.88 -3.72 10.39
C ALA A 166 8.18 -3.02 9.96
N ARG A 167 9.29 -3.26 10.69
CA ARG A 167 10.61 -2.70 10.36
C ARG A 167 11.69 -3.78 10.32
N ARG A 168 12.70 -3.57 9.49
CA ARG A 168 13.97 -4.28 9.61
C ARG A 168 14.76 -3.66 10.76
N THR A 169 15.18 -4.47 11.71
CA THR A 169 16.07 -4.04 12.80
C THR A 169 17.47 -4.56 12.47
N ASP A 170 18.46 -3.67 12.54
CA ASP A 170 19.84 -4.08 12.45
C ASP A 170 20.20 -4.91 13.69
N LEU A 171 20.60 -6.16 13.46
CA LEU A 171 20.98 -7.08 14.54
C LEU A 171 22.17 -6.58 15.33
N LEU A 172 23.05 -5.78 14.73
CA LEU A 172 24.23 -5.21 15.38
C LEU A 172 23.87 -4.12 16.40
N GLN A 173 22.65 -3.58 16.35
CA GLN A 173 22.17 -2.59 17.31
C GLN A 173 21.50 -3.22 18.54
N LYS A 174 21.32 -4.53 18.56
CA LYS A 174 20.80 -5.22 19.74
C LYS A 174 21.97 -5.60 20.65
N PRO A 175 21.90 -5.24 21.97
CA PRO A 175 22.87 -5.76 22.91
C PRO A 175 22.80 -7.29 22.89
N LEU A 176 23.96 -7.91 22.77
CA LEU A 176 24.08 -9.36 22.98
C LEU A 176 23.76 -9.63 24.45
N VAL A 177 22.69 -10.35 24.71
CA VAL A 177 22.35 -10.84 26.05
C VAL A 177 23.14 -12.09 26.34
#